data_4f2b20d82283282f454f0d2540858db8
#
_entry.id   4f2b20d82283282f454f0d2540858db8
#
_cell.length_a   1.000
_cell.length_b   1.000
_cell.length_c   1.000
_cell.angle_alpha   90.00
_cell.angle_beta   90.00
_cell.angle_gamma   90.00
#
_symmetry.space_group_name_H-M   'P 1'
#
loop_
_entity.id
_entity.type
_entity.pdbx_description
1 polymer ?
#
loop_
_entity_poly.entity_id
_entity_poly.type
_entity_poly.pdbx_seq_one_letter_code
_entity_poly.pdbx_strand_id
1 'polypeptide(L)'
;MFLFIYTVMYISNRNKKTHIHWQQLLMKNQTEKATLKEEIRALSHANEINEHRYADILNQRIKLWHQSLQICVRLFKTTTSYKKIQSIETSKNKKEKEITQEELSLIYQEINEAFIEAMQELLEQYPSLTQDDLYYCILNYLQLSNNTIKVCMKAGSQSALTQRKYRIKKQLSDLSFSIIFD
;
A
#
# COMPACT_ATOMS: atom_id res chain seq x y z
N MET A 1 -82.57 9.09 -25.99
CA MET A 1 -82.22 7.97 -25.08
C MET A 1 -81.04 7.12 -25.59
N PHE A 2 -81.04 6.65 -26.82
CA PHE A 2 -79.92 5.83 -27.39
C PHE A 2 -78.54 6.50 -27.43
N LEU A 3 -78.45 7.78 -27.75
CA LEU A 3 -77.17 8.53 -27.76
C LEU A 3 -76.50 8.60 -26.38
N PHE A 4 -77.29 8.72 -25.33
CA PHE A 4 -76.74 8.75 -23.94
C PHE A 4 -76.19 7.36 -23.54
N ILE A 5 -76.80 6.32 -23.87
CA ILE A 5 -76.36 4.93 -23.61
C ILE A 5 -75.03 4.67 -24.36
N TYR A 6 -74.98 5.11 -25.64
CA TYR A 6 -73.74 4.96 -26.44
C TYR A 6 -72.58 5.73 -25.88
N THR A 7 -72.76 7.00 -25.44
CA THR A 7 -71.70 7.82 -24.85
C THR A 7 -71.22 7.21 -23.52
N VAL A 8 -72.07 6.74 -22.66
CA VAL A 8 -71.75 6.04 -21.43
C VAL A 8 -70.92 4.77 -21.69
N MET A 9 -71.31 3.94 -22.62
CA MET A 9 -70.62 2.74 -23.03
C MET A 9 -69.26 3.04 -23.64
N TYR A 10 -69.13 4.11 -24.46
CA TYR A 10 -67.88 4.52 -25.05
C TYR A 10 -66.87 5.00 -23.98
N ILE A 11 -67.32 5.87 -23.05
CA ILE A 11 -66.50 6.38 -21.93
C ILE A 11 -66.06 5.21 -21.03
N SER A 12 -66.95 4.30 -20.69
CA SER A 12 -66.63 3.12 -19.88
C SER A 12 -65.60 2.21 -20.54
N ASN A 13 -65.72 1.97 -21.85
CA ASN A 13 -64.77 1.15 -22.60
C ASN A 13 -63.38 1.82 -22.71
N ARG A 14 -63.36 3.15 -22.89
CA ARG A 14 -62.11 3.93 -22.90
C ARG A 14 -61.41 3.87 -21.53
N ASN A 15 -62.15 4.02 -20.44
CA ASN A 15 -61.61 3.94 -19.09
C ASN A 15 -61.05 2.55 -18.78
N LYS A 16 -61.73 1.47 -19.20
CA LYS A 16 -61.21 0.10 -19.05
C LYS A 16 -59.87 -0.10 -19.79
N LYS A 17 -59.79 0.35 -21.05
CA LYS A 17 -58.52 0.25 -21.82
C LYS A 17 -57.37 1.01 -21.15
N THR A 18 -57.64 2.22 -20.66
CA THR A 18 -56.65 3.02 -19.94
C THR A 18 -56.21 2.33 -18.64
N HIS A 19 -57.14 1.77 -17.89
CA HIS A 19 -56.85 1.04 -16.65
C HIS A 19 -55.96 -0.20 -16.90
N ILE A 20 -56.25 -0.98 -17.93
CA ILE A 20 -55.44 -2.14 -18.32
C ILE A 20 -54.04 -1.70 -18.74
N HIS A 21 -53.92 -0.62 -19.52
CA HIS A 21 -52.63 -0.08 -19.91
C HIS A 21 -51.78 0.32 -18.70
N TRP A 22 -52.38 1.04 -17.73
CA TRP A 22 -51.66 1.40 -16.50
C TRP A 22 -51.26 0.19 -15.66
N GLN A 23 -52.10 -0.83 -15.57
CA GLN A 23 -51.73 -2.07 -14.88
C GLN A 23 -50.54 -2.79 -15.55
N GLN A 24 -50.53 -2.87 -16.89
CA GLN A 24 -49.42 -3.45 -17.64
C GLN A 24 -48.13 -2.67 -17.45
N LEU A 25 -48.18 -1.33 -17.46
CA LEU A 25 -47.03 -0.48 -17.22
C LEU A 25 -46.51 -0.66 -15.79
N LEU A 26 -47.38 -0.77 -14.82
CA LEU A 26 -47.02 -0.95 -13.42
C LEU A 26 -46.38 -2.33 -13.19
N MET A 27 -46.90 -3.39 -13.80
CA MET A 27 -46.27 -4.72 -13.79
C MET A 27 -44.90 -4.70 -14.44
N LYS A 28 -44.74 -4.04 -15.59
CA LYS A 28 -43.45 -3.89 -16.27
C LYS A 28 -42.43 -3.18 -15.39
N ASN A 29 -42.80 -2.08 -14.79
CA ASN A 29 -41.90 -1.34 -13.85
C ASN A 29 -41.53 -2.17 -12.61
N GLN A 30 -42.46 -2.99 -12.10
CA GLN A 30 -42.18 -3.87 -10.97
C GLN A 30 -41.18 -4.98 -11.35
N THR A 31 -41.32 -5.57 -12.53
CA THR A 31 -40.38 -6.60 -13.02
C THR A 31 -38.99 -5.99 -13.29
N GLU A 32 -38.93 -4.84 -13.96
CA GLU A 32 -37.64 -4.12 -14.18
C GLU A 32 -36.97 -3.74 -12.85
N LYS A 33 -37.74 -3.28 -11.88
CA LYS A 33 -37.21 -2.99 -10.54
C LYS A 33 -36.68 -4.23 -9.83
N ALA A 34 -37.32 -5.37 -9.98
CA ALA A 34 -36.89 -6.65 -9.41
C ALA A 34 -35.58 -7.13 -10.06
N THR A 35 -35.48 -7.06 -11.40
CA THR A 35 -34.24 -7.43 -12.12
C THR A 35 -33.06 -6.53 -11.76
N LEU A 36 -33.25 -5.21 -11.74
CA LEU A 36 -32.21 -4.27 -11.31
C LEU A 36 -31.74 -4.52 -9.88
N LYS A 37 -32.66 -4.85 -8.98
CA LYS A 37 -32.31 -5.18 -7.59
C LYS A 37 -31.44 -6.44 -7.49
N GLU A 38 -31.72 -7.44 -8.33
CA GLU A 38 -30.91 -8.67 -8.39
C GLU A 38 -29.53 -8.41 -8.99
N GLU A 39 -29.43 -7.60 -10.05
CA GLU A 39 -28.16 -7.18 -10.63
C GLU A 39 -27.29 -6.40 -9.62
N ILE A 40 -27.88 -5.46 -8.88
CA ILE A 40 -27.17 -4.74 -7.83
C ILE A 40 -26.60 -5.70 -6.77
N ARG A 41 -27.37 -6.70 -6.35
CA ARG A 41 -26.92 -7.70 -5.39
C ARG A 41 -25.76 -8.54 -5.93
N ALA A 42 -25.87 -8.99 -7.19
CA ALA A 42 -24.83 -9.77 -7.85
C ALA A 42 -23.52 -8.97 -7.99
N LEU A 43 -23.62 -7.69 -8.39
CA LEU A 43 -22.48 -6.79 -8.50
C LEU A 43 -21.84 -6.50 -7.13
N SER A 44 -22.66 -6.29 -6.09
CA SER A 44 -22.15 -6.07 -4.73
C SER A 44 -21.37 -7.28 -4.22
N HIS A 45 -21.90 -8.49 -4.43
CA HIS A 45 -21.21 -9.72 -4.04
C HIS A 45 -19.92 -9.97 -4.82
N ALA A 46 -19.93 -9.70 -6.13
CA ALA A 46 -18.73 -9.80 -6.96
C ALA A 46 -17.64 -8.80 -6.52
N ASN A 47 -18.04 -7.59 -6.12
CA ASN A 47 -17.11 -6.57 -5.61
C ASN A 47 -16.48 -7.01 -4.27
N GLU A 48 -17.29 -7.55 -3.35
CA GLU A 48 -16.81 -8.08 -2.07
C GLU A 48 -15.77 -9.20 -2.25
N ILE A 49 -16.02 -10.14 -3.17
CA ILE A 49 -15.08 -11.21 -3.51
C ILE A 49 -13.76 -10.62 -4.06
N ASN A 50 -13.85 -9.62 -4.92
CA ASN A 50 -12.67 -8.98 -5.50
C ASN A 50 -11.85 -8.23 -4.43
N GLU A 51 -12.48 -7.56 -3.50
CA GLU A 51 -11.80 -6.88 -2.38
C GLU A 51 -11.04 -7.89 -1.50
N HIS A 52 -11.65 -9.02 -1.16
CA HIS A 52 -10.97 -10.09 -0.43
C HIS A 52 -9.77 -10.66 -1.19
N ARG A 53 -9.91 -10.94 -2.47
CA ARG A 53 -8.81 -11.42 -3.32
C ARG A 53 -7.67 -10.41 -3.40
N TYR A 54 -7.98 -9.13 -3.51
CA TYR A 54 -6.99 -8.07 -3.55
C TYR A 54 -6.21 -7.99 -2.23
N ALA A 55 -6.90 -8.08 -1.09
CA ALA A 55 -6.28 -8.10 0.23
C ALA A 55 -5.35 -9.31 0.40
N ASP A 56 -5.76 -10.50 -0.07
CA ASP A 56 -4.93 -11.71 -0.01
C ASP A 56 -3.65 -11.59 -0.85
N ILE A 57 -3.77 -11.06 -2.07
CA ILE A 57 -2.62 -10.81 -2.96
C ILE A 57 -1.65 -9.81 -2.31
N LEU A 58 -2.16 -8.73 -1.73
CA LEU A 58 -1.35 -7.74 -1.04
C LEU A 58 -0.59 -8.35 0.14
N ASN A 59 -1.27 -9.15 0.97
CA ASN A 59 -0.66 -9.84 2.11
C ASN A 59 0.44 -10.81 1.66
N GLN A 60 0.22 -11.57 0.58
CA GLN A 60 1.23 -12.44 0.01
C GLN A 60 2.44 -11.65 -0.49
N ARG A 61 2.23 -10.54 -1.18
CA ARG A 61 3.31 -9.65 -1.65
C ARG A 61 4.15 -9.12 -0.49
N ILE A 62 3.52 -8.63 0.58
CA ILE A 62 4.21 -8.15 1.79
C ILE A 62 5.08 -9.26 2.39
N LYS A 63 4.54 -10.47 2.50
CA LYS A 63 5.26 -11.63 3.04
C LYS A 63 6.49 -12.00 2.19
N LEU A 64 6.34 -12.03 0.88
CA LEU A 64 7.44 -12.32 -0.04
C LEU A 64 8.53 -11.24 0.04
N TRP A 65 8.14 -9.97 0.07
CA TRP A 65 9.08 -8.87 0.21
C TRP A 65 9.86 -8.94 1.52
N HIS A 66 9.19 -9.25 2.63
CA HIS A 66 9.85 -9.46 3.92
C HIS A 66 10.85 -10.63 3.88
N GLN A 67 10.51 -11.74 3.24
CA GLN A 67 11.43 -12.87 3.07
C GLN A 67 12.65 -12.48 2.24
N SER A 68 12.46 -11.72 1.16
CA SER A 68 13.55 -11.18 0.33
C SER A 68 14.49 -10.31 1.16
N LEU A 69 13.96 -9.35 1.93
CA LEU A 69 14.76 -8.52 2.83
C LEU A 69 15.56 -9.33 3.83
N GLN A 70 15.00 -10.40 4.40
CA GLN A 70 15.74 -11.27 5.32
C GLN A 70 16.93 -11.96 4.65
N ILE A 71 16.79 -12.36 3.38
CA ILE A 71 17.90 -12.91 2.59
C ILE A 71 18.97 -11.85 2.38
N CYS A 72 18.59 -10.64 1.97
CA CYS A 72 19.50 -9.49 1.80
C CYS A 72 20.29 -9.21 3.09
N VAL A 73 19.61 -9.21 4.24
CA VAL A 73 20.26 -9.05 5.55
C VAL A 73 21.28 -10.15 5.83
N ARG A 74 20.95 -11.41 5.53
CA ARG A 74 21.90 -12.51 5.71
C ARG A 74 23.13 -12.35 4.84
N LEU A 75 22.96 -11.97 3.58
CA LEU A 75 24.07 -11.68 2.67
C LEU A 75 24.91 -10.52 3.18
N PHE A 76 24.30 -9.39 3.53
CA PHE A 76 25.02 -8.22 4.05
C PHE A 76 25.79 -8.53 5.34
N LYS A 77 25.25 -9.39 6.22
CA LYS A 77 25.94 -9.81 7.44
C LYS A 77 27.25 -10.56 7.21
N THR A 78 27.50 -11.07 6.01
CA THR A 78 28.77 -11.72 5.66
C THR A 78 29.86 -10.73 5.24
N THR A 79 29.49 -9.49 4.94
CA THR A 79 30.39 -8.47 4.39
C THR A 79 31.33 -7.85 5.41
N THR A 80 32.38 -7.20 4.93
CA THR A 80 33.33 -6.48 5.78
C THR A 80 32.72 -5.21 6.37
N SER A 81 31.85 -4.54 5.62
CA SER A 81 31.11 -3.35 6.08
C SER A 81 30.20 -3.67 7.27
N TYR A 82 29.50 -4.80 7.24
CA TYR A 82 28.68 -5.18 8.39
C TYR A 82 29.51 -5.41 9.65
N LYS A 83 30.67 -6.10 9.54
CA LYS A 83 31.60 -6.29 10.66
C LYS A 83 32.08 -4.97 11.24
N LYS A 84 32.38 -3.99 10.37
CA LYS A 84 32.75 -2.62 10.78
C LYS A 84 31.61 -1.92 11.51
N ILE A 85 30.39 -1.97 10.97
CA ILE A 85 29.18 -1.41 11.59
C ILE A 85 28.94 -2.04 12.97
N GLN A 86 29.05 -3.36 13.09
CA GLN A 86 28.92 -4.08 14.36
C GLN A 86 29.98 -3.64 15.38
N SER A 87 31.21 -3.39 14.93
CA SER A 87 32.25 -2.89 15.81
C SER A 87 31.96 -1.49 16.38
N ILE A 88 31.25 -0.64 15.60
CA ILE A 88 30.78 0.68 16.05
C ILE A 88 29.61 0.51 17.01
N GLU A 89 28.66 -0.37 16.70
CA GLU A 89 27.46 -0.63 17.52
C GLU A 89 27.85 -1.12 18.93
N THR A 90 28.81 -2.04 19.02
CA THR A 90 29.24 -2.65 20.28
C THR A 90 30.25 -1.84 21.06
N SER A 91 30.82 -0.78 20.47
CA SER A 91 31.83 0.05 21.14
C SER A 91 31.24 0.85 22.29
N LYS A 92 31.83 0.72 23.49
CA LYS A 92 31.49 1.51 24.68
C LYS A 92 32.03 2.93 24.61
N ASN A 93 33.10 3.17 23.83
CA ASN A 93 33.81 4.48 23.70
C ASN A 93 33.25 5.23 22.48
N LYS A 94 32.40 6.22 22.72
CA LYS A 94 31.79 7.05 21.66
C LYS A 94 32.78 7.92 20.87
N LYS A 95 34.03 8.07 21.32
CA LYS A 95 35.03 8.96 20.71
C LYS A 95 35.92 8.29 19.66
N GLU A 96 35.96 6.97 19.53
CA GLU A 96 37.07 6.30 18.85
C GLU A 96 36.78 5.67 17.49
N LYS A 97 35.57 5.78 16.93
CA LYS A 97 35.32 5.15 15.63
C LYS A 97 34.63 6.11 14.66
N GLU A 98 35.44 7.05 14.17
CA GLU A 98 35.11 7.76 12.95
C GLU A 98 35.20 6.79 11.77
N ILE A 99 34.20 6.79 10.91
CA ILE A 99 34.23 6.09 9.62
C ILE A 99 34.95 6.97 8.62
N THR A 100 35.99 6.44 7.99
CA THR A 100 36.70 7.15 6.90
C THR A 100 35.77 7.29 5.69
N GLN A 101 36.13 8.11 4.72
CA GLN A 101 35.33 8.27 3.51
C GLN A 101 35.34 7.01 2.65
N GLU A 102 36.47 6.33 2.61
CA GLU A 102 36.60 5.04 1.90
C GLU A 102 35.73 3.95 2.52
N GLU A 103 35.78 3.82 3.86
CA GLU A 103 34.94 2.87 4.59
C GLU A 103 33.43 3.13 4.37
N LEU A 104 33.03 4.42 4.35
CA LEU A 104 31.66 4.81 4.10
C LEU A 104 31.23 4.47 2.66
N SER A 105 32.09 4.73 1.68
CA SER A 105 31.85 4.38 0.29
C SER A 105 31.69 2.88 0.12
N LEU A 106 32.51 2.08 0.80
CA LEU A 106 32.41 0.62 0.78
C LEU A 106 31.11 0.14 1.43
N ILE A 107 30.71 0.73 2.57
CA ILE A 107 29.43 0.42 3.23
C ILE A 107 28.25 0.65 2.27
N TYR A 108 28.22 1.79 1.58
CA TYR A 108 27.15 2.11 0.64
C TYR A 108 27.16 1.19 -0.59
N GLN A 109 28.35 0.85 -1.09
CA GLN A 109 28.48 -0.11 -2.19
C GLN A 109 27.93 -1.49 -1.78
N GLU A 110 28.36 -2.05 -0.65
CA GLU A 110 27.93 -3.37 -0.18
C GLU A 110 26.44 -3.38 0.20
N ILE A 111 25.87 -2.27 0.70
CA ILE A 111 24.42 -2.11 0.89
C ILE A 111 23.70 -2.16 -0.47
N ASN A 112 24.16 -1.38 -1.47
CA ASN A 112 23.58 -1.38 -2.80
C ASN A 112 23.60 -2.79 -3.42
N GLU A 113 24.72 -3.49 -3.33
CA GLU A 113 24.85 -4.84 -3.87
C GLU A 113 23.91 -5.84 -3.19
N ALA A 114 23.79 -5.77 -1.86
CA ALA A 114 22.98 -6.71 -1.08
C ALA A 114 21.47 -6.43 -1.16
N PHE A 115 21.05 -5.15 -1.32
CA PHE A 115 19.65 -4.72 -1.24
C PHE A 115 19.11 -4.09 -2.52
N ILE A 116 19.78 -4.31 -3.68
CA ILE A 116 19.46 -3.64 -4.95
C ILE A 116 17.98 -3.78 -5.34
N GLU A 117 17.45 -5.00 -5.29
CA GLU A 117 16.06 -5.26 -5.66
C GLU A 117 15.07 -4.56 -4.72
N ALA A 118 15.32 -4.64 -3.40
CA ALA A 118 14.47 -3.99 -2.40
C ALA A 118 14.49 -2.46 -2.52
N MET A 119 15.66 -1.89 -2.82
CA MET A 119 15.81 -0.44 -3.04
C MET A 119 15.10 0.01 -4.32
N GLN A 120 15.19 -0.76 -5.39
CA GLN A 120 14.48 -0.49 -6.65
C GLN A 120 12.97 -0.55 -6.45
N GLU A 121 12.46 -1.58 -5.77
CA GLU A 121 11.02 -1.69 -5.49
C GLU A 121 10.50 -0.52 -4.64
N LEU A 122 11.28 -0.07 -3.65
CA LEU A 122 10.93 1.12 -2.87
C LEU A 122 10.90 2.39 -3.73
N LEU A 123 11.85 2.58 -4.64
CA LEU A 123 11.90 3.75 -5.54
C LEU A 123 10.77 3.73 -6.56
N GLU A 124 10.41 2.57 -7.09
CA GLU A 124 9.27 2.44 -8.02
C GLU A 124 7.95 2.85 -7.36
N GLN A 125 7.75 2.48 -6.11
CA GLN A 125 6.52 2.82 -5.38
C GLN A 125 6.56 4.23 -4.77
N TYR A 126 7.75 4.71 -4.38
CA TYR A 126 7.96 6.00 -3.73
C TYR A 126 9.08 6.80 -4.40
N PRO A 127 8.83 7.34 -5.62
CA PRO A 127 9.86 8.04 -6.41
C PRO A 127 10.43 9.29 -5.74
N SER A 128 9.79 9.77 -4.68
CA SER A 128 10.22 10.94 -3.90
C SER A 128 11.32 10.63 -2.87
N LEU A 129 11.61 9.34 -2.62
CA LEU A 129 12.70 8.94 -1.75
C LEU A 129 14.06 9.23 -2.40
N THR A 130 14.97 9.75 -1.61
CA THR A 130 16.37 9.94 -2.04
C THR A 130 17.19 8.69 -1.75
N GLN A 131 18.38 8.57 -2.37
CA GLN A 131 19.31 7.50 -2.09
C GLN A 131 19.68 7.43 -0.59
N ASP A 132 19.88 8.56 0.05
CA ASP A 132 20.13 8.65 1.50
C ASP A 132 18.94 8.14 2.33
N ASP A 133 17.71 8.33 1.84
CA ASP A 133 16.51 7.82 2.54
C ASP A 133 16.47 6.29 2.47
N LEU A 134 16.88 5.71 1.34
CA LEU A 134 17.00 4.26 1.20
C LEU A 134 18.06 3.68 2.13
N TYR A 135 19.26 4.28 2.19
CA TYR A 135 20.29 3.85 3.15
C TYR A 135 19.78 3.94 4.58
N TYR A 136 19.10 5.03 4.93
CA TYR A 136 18.48 5.16 6.25
C TYR A 136 17.48 4.03 6.54
N CYS A 137 16.61 3.70 5.57
CA CYS A 137 15.64 2.61 5.71
C CYS A 137 16.33 1.28 5.98
N ILE A 138 17.39 0.95 5.23
CA ILE A 138 18.14 -0.30 5.39
C ILE A 138 18.84 -0.34 6.74
N LEU A 139 19.56 0.73 7.13
CA LEU A 139 20.25 0.80 8.42
C LEU A 139 19.26 0.69 9.60
N ASN A 140 18.06 1.28 9.45
CA ASN A 140 17.00 1.14 10.45
C ASN A 140 16.41 -0.28 10.48
N TYR A 141 16.21 -0.91 9.32
CA TYR A 141 15.76 -2.31 9.23
C TYR A 141 16.76 -3.30 9.84
N LEU A 142 18.07 -3.00 9.80
CA LEU A 142 19.10 -3.75 10.49
C LEU A 142 19.08 -3.57 12.02
N GLN A 143 18.13 -2.78 12.55
CA GLN A 143 17.93 -2.49 13.96
C GLN A 143 19.16 -1.89 14.65
N LEU A 144 19.92 -1.07 13.93
CA LEU A 144 21.08 -0.38 14.48
C LEU A 144 20.66 0.79 15.38
N SER A 145 21.46 1.08 16.39
CA SER A 145 21.21 2.25 17.24
C SER A 145 21.26 3.56 16.44
N ASN A 146 20.48 4.54 16.89
CA ASN A 146 20.49 5.87 16.26
C ASN A 146 21.89 6.51 16.20
N ASN A 147 22.77 6.19 17.16
CA ASN A 147 24.15 6.67 17.16
C ASN A 147 24.95 6.03 16.02
N THR A 148 24.82 4.73 15.80
CA THR A 148 25.48 4.01 14.71
C THR A 148 24.97 4.49 13.37
N ILE A 149 23.65 4.64 13.21
CA ILE A 149 23.05 5.19 11.99
C ILE A 149 23.59 6.61 11.73
N LYS A 150 23.70 7.47 12.77
CA LYS A 150 24.28 8.80 12.65
C LYS A 150 25.70 8.76 12.11
N VAL A 151 26.54 7.86 12.60
CA VAL A 151 27.93 7.70 12.15
C VAL A 151 27.96 7.20 10.70
N CYS A 152 27.20 6.14 10.36
CA CYS A 152 27.12 5.57 9.02
C CYS A 152 26.59 6.55 7.97
N MET A 153 25.75 7.49 8.36
CA MET A 153 25.19 8.51 7.45
C MET A 153 25.90 9.85 7.50
N LYS A 154 26.95 9.98 8.30
CA LYS A 154 27.61 11.29 8.60
C LYS A 154 26.60 12.40 8.90
N ALA A 155 25.51 12.07 9.59
CA ALA A 155 24.47 13.04 9.91
C ALA A 155 24.98 14.06 10.95
N GLY A 156 24.78 15.34 10.66
CA GLY A 156 25.27 16.43 11.52
C GLY A 156 24.66 16.44 12.93
N SER A 157 23.42 15.96 13.10
CA SER A 157 22.73 15.91 14.38
C SER A 157 21.74 14.75 14.50
N GLN A 158 21.40 14.39 15.73
CA GLN A 158 20.34 13.43 16.01
C GLN A 158 18.95 13.94 15.56
N SER A 159 18.74 15.26 15.65
CA SER A 159 17.51 15.92 15.18
C SER A 159 17.32 15.73 13.67
N ALA A 160 18.39 15.83 12.86
CA ALA A 160 18.32 15.60 11.43
C ALA A 160 17.85 14.17 11.07
N LEU A 161 18.34 13.15 11.81
CA LEU A 161 17.89 11.77 11.65
C LEU A 161 16.42 11.60 12.05
N THR A 162 16.00 12.24 13.15
CA THR A 162 14.59 12.17 13.60
C THR A 162 13.66 12.80 12.59
N GLN A 163 14.01 13.96 12.01
CA GLN A 163 13.25 14.61 10.94
C GLN A 163 13.21 13.75 9.68
N ARG A 164 14.33 13.12 9.29
CA ARG A 164 14.39 12.17 8.17
C ARG A 164 13.43 10.99 8.40
N LYS A 165 13.52 10.37 9.57
CA LYS A 165 12.62 9.26 9.96
C LYS A 165 11.14 9.65 9.85
N TYR A 166 10.77 10.82 10.37
CA TYR A 166 9.40 11.32 10.30
C TYR A 166 8.94 11.53 8.86
N ARG A 167 9.77 12.17 8.02
CA ARG A 167 9.48 12.41 6.60
C ARG A 167 9.27 11.09 5.86
N ILE A 168 10.18 10.13 6.02
CA ILE A 168 10.09 8.82 5.37
C ILE A 168 8.83 8.08 5.83
N LYS A 169 8.56 8.00 7.15
CA LYS A 169 7.34 7.39 7.68
C LYS A 169 6.07 8.00 7.09
N LYS A 170 6.04 9.31 6.89
CA LYS A 170 4.90 10.00 6.27
C LYS A 170 4.75 9.64 4.79
N GLN A 171 5.83 9.39 4.07
CA GLN A 171 5.81 8.96 2.68
C GLN A 171 5.43 7.48 2.54
N LEU A 172 5.95 6.61 3.43
CA LEU A 172 5.68 5.18 3.49
C LEU A 172 4.40 4.89 4.30
N SER A 173 3.35 5.70 4.16
CA SER A 173 2.11 5.57 4.96
C SER A 173 1.33 4.28 4.67
N ASP A 174 1.66 3.55 3.60
CA ASP A 174 1.06 2.26 3.30
C ASP A 174 1.62 1.16 4.20
N LEU A 175 0.73 0.34 4.72
CA LEU A 175 1.02 -0.82 5.60
C LEU A 175 2.12 -1.76 5.07
N SER A 176 2.33 -1.77 3.74
CA SER A 176 3.26 -2.67 3.06
C SER A 176 4.72 -2.51 3.49
N PHE A 177 5.14 -1.30 3.86
CA PHE A 177 6.54 -0.97 4.19
C PHE A 177 6.73 -0.49 5.64
N SER A 178 5.69 -0.53 6.48
CA SER A 178 5.79 -0.20 7.91
C SER A 178 6.86 -1.04 8.62
N ILE A 179 7.05 -2.27 8.16
CA ILE A 179 8.04 -3.23 8.67
C ILE A 179 9.51 -2.72 8.66
N ILE A 180 9.81 -1.69 7.86
CA ILE A 180 11.13 -1.05 7.88
C ILE A 180 11.36 -0.31 9.20
N PHE A 181 10.30 0.03 9.93
CA PHE A 181 10.35 0.86 11.13
C PHE A 181 9.85 0.16 12.40
N ASP A 182 9.45 -1.09 12.30
CA ASP A 182 9.12 -1.97 13.41
C ASP A 182 10.35 -2.71 13.93
#